data_4325e2434f3f7bdc6c83165f793fce80
#
_entry.id   4325e2434f3f7bdc6c83165f793fce80
#
_cell.length_a   1.000
_cell.length_b   1.000
_cell.length_c   1.000
_cell.angle_alpha   90.00
_cell.angle_beta   90.00
_cell.angle_gamma   90.00
#
_symmetry.space_group_name_H-M   'P 1'
#
loop_
_entity.id
_entity.type
_entity.pdbx_description
1 polymer ?
#
loop_
_entity_poly.entity_id
_entity_poly.type
_entity_poly.pdbx_seq_one_letter_code
_entity_poly.pdbx_strand_id
1 'polypeptide(L)'
;MGKEKLKRSLGFWDILMFGVGGIVGAGIYAIIGQAAGLSGNMLWASFAIAAAVALLTGLSYAEFVSRFPDAGGSFEYIKRGMNEKTALVMAIFIAFTGIVAPAAIAISFAEYLNRLVNIPNWISVIAIVVAMATFNIIGSKISSYYNKFATAITLLGLALVIAFCIPDWGQVAYFEMGDEG
;
A
#
# COMPACT_ATOMS: atom_id res chain seq x y z
N MET A 1 10.97 34.14 -1.97
CA MET A 1 10.25 33.10 -1.20
C MET A 1 11.29 32.19 -0.59
N GLY A 2 11.46 32.23 0.73
CA GLY A 2 12.44 31.38 1.43
C GLY A 2 12.09 29.92 1.28
N LYS A 3 13.06 29.08 0.89
CA LYS A 3 12.92 27.61 0.89
C LYS A 3 12.75 27.18 2.35
N GLU A 4 11.53 26.89 2.79
CA GLU A 4 11.32 26.20 4.06
C GLU A 4 12.04 24.85 4.00
N LYS A 5 13.10 24.73 4.78
CA LYS A 5 13.81 23.45 4.90
C LYS A 5 12.94 22.50 5.70
N LEU A 6 12.46 21.44 5.06
CA LEU A 6 11.74 20.37 5.73
C LEU A 6 12.61 19.80 6.87
N LYS A 7 12.03 19.74 8.07
CA LYS A 7 12.70 19.16 9.23
C LYS A 7 12.73 17.63 9.10
N ARG A 8 13.92 17.04 9.06
CA ARG A 8 14.09 15.58 9.05
C ARG A 8 13.64 15.03 10.40
N SER A 9 12.43 14.45 10.46
CA SER A 9 11.84 13.90 11.69
C SER A 9 11.74 12.37 11.68
N LEU A 10 11.91 11.73 10.52
CA LEU A 10 11.77 10.28 10.33
C LEU A 10 13.13 9.66 10.05
N GLY A 11 13.43 8.53 10.72
CA GLY A 11 14.61 7.73 10.48
C GLY A 11 14.40 6.69 9.37
N PHE A 12 15.49 5.98 9.03
CA PHE A 12 15.46 4.91 8.02
C PHE A 12 14.40 3.85 8.32
N TRP A 13 14.33 3.37 9.55
CA TRP A 13 13.36 2.36 9.97
C TRP A 13 11.92 2.86 9.93
N ASP A 14 11.70 4.15 10.19
CA ASP A 14 10.36 4.75 10.06
C ASP A 14 9.85 4.68 8.64
N ILE A 15 10.71 5.07 7.68
CA ILE A 15 10.38 5.10 6.25
C ILE A 15 10.24 3.68 5.70
N LEU A 16 11.12 2.77 6.09
CA LEU A 16 11.06 1.37 5.67
C LEU A 16 9.76 0.71 6.13
N MET A 17 9.42 0.82 7.41
CA MET A 17 8.18 0.24 7.96
C MET A 17 6.93 0.92 7.38
N PHE A 18 7.01 2.22 7.09
CA PHE A 18 5.92 2.92 6.42
C PHE A 18 5.70 2.38 4.99
N GLY A 19 6.76 2.20 4.22
CA GLY A 19 6.69 1.63 2.87
C GLY A 19 6.20 0.19 2.87
N VAL A 20 6.80 -0.68 3.70
CA VAL A 20 6.42 -2.09 3.81
C VAL A 20 4.96 -2.23 4.28
N GLY A 21 4.56 -1.47 5.30
CA GLY A 21 3.19 -1.53 5.82
C GLY A 21 2.14 -1.09 4.80
N GLY A 22 2.45 -0.03 4.03
CA GLY A 22 1.55 0.46 2.98
C GLY A 22 1.41 -0.51 1.81
N ILE A 23 2.50 -1.18 1.42
CA ILE A 23 2.49 -2.12 0.29
C ILE A 23 1.87 -3.46 0.69
N VAL A 24 2.35 -4.06 1.80
CA VAL A 24 1.90 -5.39 2.22
C VAL A 24 0.47 -5.35 2.76
N GLY A 25 0.13 -4.37 3.61
CA GLY A 25 -1.17 -4.31 4.26
C GLY A 25 -2.34 -4.28 3.27
N ALA A 26 -2.40 -3.24 2.44
CA ALA A 26 -3.49 -3.05 1.49
C ALA A 26 -3.42 -4.05 0.32
N GLY A 27 -2.23 -4.32 -0.20
CA GLY A 27 -2.04 -5.17 -1.37
C GLY A 27 -2.44 -6.63 -1.12
N ILE A 28 -2.07 -7.18 0.02
CA ILE A 28 -2.39 -8.58 0.33
C ILE A 28 -3.81 -8.70 0.92
N TYR A 29 -4.10 -8.01 2.01
CA TYR A 29 -5.33 -8.25 2.74
C TYR A 29 -6.61 -7.78 2.03
N ALA A 30 -6.54 -6.75 1.19
CA ALA A 30 -7.71 -6.26 0.47
C ALA A 30 -7.93 -6.95 -0.90
N ILE A 31 -6.86 -7.36 -1.58
CA ILE A 31 -6.95 -7.76 -3.00
C ILE A 31 -6.77 -9.27 -3.20
N ILE A 32 -6.09 -9.98 -2.28
CA ILE A 32 -5.72 -11.39 -2.49
C ILE A 32 -6.92 -12.29 -2.80
N GLY A 33 -8.07 -12.07 -2.16
CA GLY A 33 -9.27 -12.86 -2.38
C GLY A 33 -9.82 -12.74 -3.81
N GLN A 34 -9.86 -11.52 -4.33
CA GLN A 34 -10.31 -11.26 -5.71
C GLN A 34 -9.28 -11.78 -6.72
N ALA A 35 -8.00 -11.54 -6.48
CA ALA A 35 -6.93 -12.01 -7.33
C ALA A 35 -6.87 -13.55 -7.39
N ALA A 36 -7.09 -14.23 -6.26
CA ALA A 36 -7.17 -15.69 -6.20
C ALA A 36 -8.36 -16.23 -6.98
N GLY A 37 -9.53 -15.57 -6.92
CA GLY A 37 -10.71 -15.95 -7.69
C GLY A 37 -10.48 -15.89 -9.21
N LEU A 38 -9.69 -14.92 -9.69
CA LEU A 38 -9.38 -14.76 -11.12
C LEU A 38 -8.21 -15.64 -11.59
N SER A 39 -7.18 -15.80 -10.76
CA SER A 39 -5.92 -16.46 -11.16
C SER A 39 -5.85 -17.93 -10.73
N GLY A 40 -6.77 -18.38 -9.87
CA GLY A 40 -6.73 -19.72 -9.30
C GLY A 40 -5.39 -20.03 -8.62
N ASN A 41 -4.87 -21.22 -8.85
CA ASN A 41 -3.59 -21.65 -8.28
C ASN A 41 -2.36 -20.95 -8.89
N MET A 42 -2.52 -20.22 -10.02
CA MET A 42 -1.44 -19.42 -10.64
C MET A 42 -1.30 -18.02 -10.02
N LEU A 43 -1.95 -17.71 -8.91
CA LEU A 43 -1.85 -16.45 -8.18
C LEU A 43 -0.39 -16.05 -7.90
N TRP A 44 0.47 -17.01 -7.56
CA TRP A 44 1.89 -16.79 -7.32
C TRP A 44 2.62 -16.21 -8.53
N ALA A 45 2.29 -16.67 -9.75
CA ALA A 45 2.88 -16.18 -10.98
C ALA A 45 2.45 -14.74 -11.27
N SER A 46 1.18 -14.41 -11.05
CA SER A 46 0.67 -13.05 -11.15
C SER A 46 1.41 -12.08 -10.22
N PHE A 47 1.63 -12.48 -8.96
CA PHE A 47 2.41 -11.68 -8.02
C PHE A 47 3.89 -11.59 -8.39
N ALA A 48 4.50 -12.65 -8.94
CA ALA A 48 5.90 -12.62 -9.38
C ALA A 48 6.10 -11.64 -10.55
N ILE A 49 5.19 -11.62 -11.52
CA ILE A 49 5.23 -10.67 -12.65
C ILE A 49 5.03 -9.24 -12.14
N ALA A 50 4.03 -9.03 -11.27
CA ALA A 50 3.79 -7.72 -10.67
C ALA A 50 5.01 -7.23 -9.88
N ALA A 51 5.66 -8.10 -9.12
CA ALA A 51 6.87 -7.79 -8.36
C ALA A 51 8.03 -7.38 -9.28
N ALA A 52 8.22 -8.07 -10.42
CA ALA A 52 9.25 -7.70 -11.41
C ALA A 52 9.01 -6.30 -11.98
N VAL A 53 7.78 -5.98 -12.36
CA VAL A 53 7.40 -4.65 -12.86
C VAL A 53 7.59 -3.58 -11.77
N ALA A 54 7.16 -3.87 -10.54
CA ALA A 54 7.32 -2.97 -9.41
C ALA A 54 8.80 -2.71 -9.07
N LEU A 55 9.66 -3.74 -9.18
CA LEU A 55 11.10 -3.61 -8.96
C LEU A 55 11.74 -2.67 -9.98
N LEU A 56 11.44 -2.82 -11.27
CA LEU A 56 11.94 -1.94 -12.32
C LEU A 56 11.49 -0.50 -12.12
N THR A 57 10.23 -0.30 -11.77
CA THR A 57 9.70 1.03 -11.44
C THR A 57 10.37 1.61 -10.21
N GLY A 58 10.56 0.81 -9.16
CA GLY A 58 11.22 1.21 -7.93
C GLY A 58 12.68 1.63 -8.14
N LEU A 59 13.41 0.91 -8.98
CA LEU A 59 14.80 1.28 -9.33
C LEU A 59 14.85 2.63 -10.06
N SER A 60 13.93 2.89 -10.98
CA SER A 60 13.82 4.19 -11.64
C SER A 60 13.53 5.32 -10.65
N TYR A 61 12.61 5.09 -9.70
CA TYR A 61 12.35 6.06 -8.63
C TYR A 61 13.57 6.28 -7.71
N ALA A 62 14.31 5.24 -7.36
CA ALA A 62 15.53 5.35 -6.57
C ALA A 62 16.59 6.22 -7.26
N GLU A 63 16.73 6.09 -8.58
CA GLU A 63 17.60 6.95 -9.36
C GLU A 63 17.15 8.43 -9.31
N PHE A 64 15.85 8.70 -9.51
CA PHE A 64 15.33 10.06 -9.44
C PHE A 64 15.52 10.68 -8.04
N VAL A 65 15.23 9.94 -6.99
CA VAL A 65 15.41 10.41 -5.60
C VAL A 65 16.88 10.75 -5.31
N SER A 66 17.81 9.96 -5.82
CA SER A 66 19.24 10.20 -5.63
C SER A 66 19.74 11.44 -6.36
N ARG A 67 19.19 11.74 -7.52
CA ARG A 67 19.56 12.90 -8.35
C ARG A 67 18.86 14.19 -7.93
N PHE A 68 17.63 14.08 -7.45
CA PHE A 68 16.74 15.22 -7.13
C PHE A 68 16.15 15.08 -5.72
N PRO A 69 16.93 15.37 -4.67
CA PRO A 69 16.50 15.21 -3.28
C PRO A 69 15.53 16.32 -2.79
N ASP A 70 15.07 17.18 -3.68
CA ASP A 70 14.15 18.26 -3.35
C ASP A 70 12.74 17.73 -3.01
N ALA A 71 12.01 18.51 -2.20
CA ALA A 71 10.62 18.21 -1.92
C ALA A 71 9.74 18.39 -3.16
N GLY A 72 8.84 17.43 -3.43
CA GLY A 72 7.95 17.48 -4.59
C GLY A 72 7.60 16.09 -5.17
N GLY A 73 8.40 15.09 -4.84
CA GLY A 73 8.16 13.69 -5.25
C GLY A 73 7.95 13.55 -6.76
N SER A 74 6.98 12.72 -7.15
CA SER A 74 6.70 12.40 -8.56
C SER A 74 6.42 13.64 -9.43
N PHE A 75 5.80 14.69 -8.87
CA PHE A 75 5.55 15.93 -9.59
C PHE A 75 6.85 16.57 -10.06
N GLU A 76 7.82 16.73 -9.16
CA GLU A 76 9.10 17.36 -9.47
C GLU A 76 9.92 16.53 -10.47
N TYR A 77 9.87 15.19 -10.36
CA TYR A 77 10.56 14.29 -11.28
C TYR A 77 10.01 14.40 -12.70
N ILE A 78 8.68 14.43 -12.85
CA ILE A 78 8.02 14.56 -14.16
C ILE A 78 8.27 15.97 -14.73
N LYS A 79 8.20 17.00 -13.90
CA LYS A 79 8.47 18.38 -14.33
C LYS A 79 9.88 18.54 -14.91
N ARG A 80 10.89 17.89 -14.30
CA ARG A 80 12.29 17.94 -14.77
C ARG A 80 12.56 17.01 -15.94
N GLY A 81 11.89 15.84 -15.98
CA GLY A 81 12.10 14.86 -17.05
C GLY A 81 11.30 15.15 -18.34
N MET A 82 10.17 15.84 -18.22
CA MET A 82 9.28 16.14 -19.35
C MET A 82 8.98 17.64 -19.46
N ASN A 83 7.91 18.08 -18.82
CA ASN A 83 7.52 19.50 -18.79
C ASN A 83 6.51 19.76 -17.67
N GLU A 84 6.25 21.05 -17.39
CA GLU A 84 5.35 21.48 -16.31
C GLU A 84 3.88 21.12 -16.56
N LYS A 85 3.42 21.15 -17.80
CA LYS A 85 2.03 20.80 -18.15
C LYS A 85 1.75 19.32 -17.89
N THR A 86 2.65 18.45 -18.30
CA THR A 86 2.55 17.01 -18.03
C THR A 86 2.62 16.72 -16.53
N ALA A 87 3.52 17.40 -15.80
CA ALA A 87 3.61 17.27 -14.35
C ALA A 87 2.31 17.66 -13.64
N LEU A 88 1.63 18.73 -14.10
CA LEU A 88 0.35 19.16 -13.54
C LEU A 88 -0.75 18.12 -13.77
N VAL A 89 -0.86 17.59 -14.98
CA VAL A 89 -1.83 16.51 -15.30
C VAL A 89 -1.59 15.29 -14.41
N MET A 90 -0.33 14.87 -14.28
CA MET A 90 0.02 13.72 -13.43
C MET A 90 -0.21 14.01 -11.94
N ALA A 91 -0.03 15.24 -11.47
CA ALA A 91 -0.36 15.62 -10.11
C ALA A 91 -1.85 15.44 -9.79
N ILE A 92 -2.72 15.74 -10.76
CA ILE A 92 -4.17 15.51 -10.63
C ILE A 92 -4.44 14.00 -10.50
N PHE A 93 -3.86 13.16 -11.34
CA PHE A 93 -4.01 11.70 -11.23
C PHE A 93 -3.48 11.14 -9.90
N ILE A 94 -2.34 11.64 -9.42
CA ILE A 94 -1.78 11.26 -8.12
C ILE A 94 -2.73 11.66 -6.99
N ALA A 95 -3.33 12.86 -7.05
CA ALA A 95 -4.32 13.31 -6.07
C ALA A 95 -5.57 12.42 -6.09
N PHE A 96 -6.08 12.06 -7.26
CA PHE A 96 -7.19 11.11 -7.41
C PHE A 96 -6.86 9.74 -6.81
N THR A 97 -5.68 9.21 -7.10
CA THR A 97 -5.21 7.94 -6.51
C THR A 97 -5.16 8.02 -4.99
N GLY A 98 -4.69 9.17 -4.45
CA GLY A 98 -4.64 9.44 -3.01
C GLY A 98 -6.01 9.50 -2.33
N ILE A 99 -7.09 9.67 -3.08
CA ILE A 99 -8.48 9.64 -2.57
C ILE A 99 -9.10 8.25 -2.74
N VAL A 100 -8.98 7.67 -3.93
CA VAL A 100 -9.64 6.40 -4.29
C VAL A 100 -9.04 5.21 -3.55
N ALA A 101 -7.70 5.13 -3.45
CA ALA A 101 -7.05 4.00 -2.80
C ALA A 101 -7.38 3.87 -1.30
N PRO A 102 -7.30 4.94 -0.48
CA PRO A 102 -7.73 4.86 0.92
C PRO A 102 -9.23 4.55 1.08
N ALA A 103 -10.09 5.03 0.18
CA ALA A 103 -11.51 4.73 0.21
C ALA A 103 -11.76 3.23 -0.01
N ALA A 104 -11.09 2.61 -0.99
CA ALA A 104 -11.18 1.17 -1.23
C ALA A 104 -10.71 0.36 -0.01
N ILE A 105 -9.61 0.77 0.63
CA ILE A 105 -9.11 0.13 1.85
C ILE A 105 -10.11 0.26 3.01
N ALA A 106 -10.74 1.42 3.17
CA ALA A 106 -11.74 1.65 4.21
C ALA A 106 -12.99 0.77 4.01
N ILE A 107 -13.42 0.56 2.76
CA ILE A 107 -14.52 -0.34 2.42
C ILE A 107 -14.14 -1.79 2.75
N SER A 108 -12.96 -2.26 2.33
CA SER A 108 -12.48 -3.60 2.64
C SER A 108 -12.39 -3.82 4.16
N PHE A 109 -11.90 -2.86 4.91
CA PHE A 109 -11.89 -2.91 6.37
C PHE A 109 -13.29 -3.09 6.95
N ALA A 110 -14.26 -2.30 6.44
CA ALA A 110 -15.65 -2.37 6.91
C ALA A 110 -16.30 -3.73 6.62
N GLU A 111 -15.99 -4.34 5.48
CA GLU A 111 -16.47 -5.68 5.13
C GLU A 111 -15.91 -6.75 6.07
N TYR A 112 -14.62 -6.70 6.38
CA TYR A 112 -14.02 -7.60 7.37
C TYR A 112 -14.63 -7.42 8.76
N LEU A 113 -14.80 -6.17 9.19
CA LEU A 113 -15.36 -5.86 10.51
C LEU A 113 -16.82 -6.31 10.62
N ASN A 114 -17.61 -6.13 9.56
CA ASN A 114 -19.01 -6.58 9.53
C ASN A 114 -19.13 -8.09 9.73
N ARG A 115 -18.23 -8.88 9.15
CA ARG A 115 -18.21 -10.35 9.35
C ARG A 115 -17.96 -10.76 10.81
N LEU A 116 -17.26 -9.91 11.59
CA LEU A 116 -16.94 -10.18 12.99
C LEU A 116 -18.00 -9.64 13.97
N VAL A 117 -18.51 -8.45 13.72
CA VAL A 117 -19.29 -7.68 14.72
C VAL A 117 -20.68 -7.27 14.23
N ASN A 118 -21.03 -7.56 12.97
CA ASN A 118 -22.32 -7.24 12.35
C ASN A 118 -22.71 -5.74 12.46
N ILE A 119 -21.74 -4.85 12.22
CA ILE A 119 -21.94 -3.40 12.20
C ILE A 119 -22.18 -2.96 10.74
N PRO A 120 -23.13 -2.05 10.47
CA PRO A 120 -23.33 -1.53 9.12
C PRO A 120 -22.05 -0.94 8.51
N ASN A 121 -21.73 -1.32 7.28
CA ASN A 121 -20.46 -0.95 6.62
C ASN A 121 -20.22 0.56 6.61
N TRP A 122 -21.25 1.38 6.38
CA TRP A 122 -21.10 2.84 6.34
C TRP A 122 -20.61 3.44 7.67
N ILE A 123 -21.04 2.88 8.82
CA ILE A 123 -20.56 3.31 10.14
C ILE A 123 -19.08 2.98 10.29
N SER A 124 -18.67 1.77 9.93
CA SER A 124 -17.29 1.31 9.99
C SER A 124 -16.36 2.12 9.08
N VAL A 125 -16.82 2.45 7.86
CA VAL A 125 -16.06 3.31 6.93
C VAL A 125 -15.85 4.70 7.51
N ILE A 126 -16.91 5.34 8.01
CA ILE A 126 -16.79 6.68 8.62
C ILE A 126 -15.87 6.63 9.85
N ALA A 127 -16.05 5.64 10.71
CA ALA A 127 -15.25 5.51 11.92
C ALA A 127 -13.75 5.36 11.62
N ILE A 128 -13.38 4.50 10.68
CA ILE A 128 -11.96 4.30 10.33
C ILE A 128 -11.36 5.53 9.66
N VAL A 129 -12.09 6.20 8.76
CA VAL A 129 -11.62 7.41 8.10
C VAL A 129 -11.40 8.54 9.10
N VAL A 130 -12.35 8.76 10.02
CA VAL A 130 -12.22 9.78 11.08
C VAL A 130 -11.06 9.44 12.02
N ALA A 131 -10.91 8.18 12.42
CA ALA A 131 -9.79 7.75 13.26
C ALA A 131 -8.43 8.02 12.58
N MET A 132 -8.27 7.63 11.31
CA MET A 132 -7.03 7.84 10.56
C MET A 132 -6.75 9.34 10.32
N ALA A 133 -7.76 10.13 10.01
CA ALA A 133 -7.63 11.59 9.89
C ALA A 133 -7.16 12.21 11.21
N THR A 134 -7.73 11.78 12.33
CA THR A 134 -7.33 12.26 13.66
C THR A 134 -5.86 11.94 13.95
N PHE A 135 -5.42 10.70 13.71
CA PHE A 135 -4.01 10.34 13.88
C PHE A 135 -3.06 11.17 13.01
N ASN A 136 -3.46 11.50 11.79
CA ASN A 136 -2.66 12.35 10.92
C ASN A 136 -2.57 13.81 11.40
N ILE A 137 -3.67 14.35 11.97
CA ILE A 137 -3.70 15.72 12.51
C ILE A 137 -2.84 15.86 13.78
N ILE A 138 -2.80 14.82 14.63
CA ILE A 138 -2.02 14.84 15.89
C ILE A 138 -0.51 14.94 15.61
N GLY A 139 -0.03 14.44 14.46
CA GLY A 139 1.32 14.68 14.00
C GLY A 139 2.09 13.44 13.53
N SER A 140 3.08 13.69 12.69
CA SER A 140 3.85 12.66 11.97
C SER A 140 4.58 11.66 12.86
N LYS A 141 5.01 12.02 14.06
CA LYS A 141 5.70 11.11 14.99
C LYS A 141 4.77 10.04 15.55
N ILE A 142 3.55 10.43 15.94
CA ILE A 142 2.53 9.51 16.48
C ILE A 142 2.03 8.60 15.36
N SER A 143 1.77 9.16 14.19
CA SER A 143 1.40 8.42 12.99
C SER A 143 2.47 7.39 12.61
N SER A 144 3.76 7.73 12.68
CA SER A 144 4.86 6.81 12.41
C SER A 144 4.94 5.66 13.42
N TYR A 145 4.77 5.95 14.71
CA TYR A 145 4.76 4.90 15.74
C TYR A 145 3.61 3.91 15.56
N TYR A 146 2.40 4.43 15.33
CA TYR A 146 1.23 3.61 15.03
C TYR A 146 1.44 2.74 13.79
N ASN A 147 1.99 3.33 12.73
CA ASN A 147 2.26 2.62 11.49
C ASN A 147 3.27 1.47 11.70
N LYS A 148 4.34 1.67 12.46
CA LYS A 148 5.28 0.59 12.79
C LYS A 148 4.61 -0.56 13.52
N PHE A 149 3.77 -0.24 14.51
CA PHE A 149 3.04 -1.24 15.28
C PHE A 149 2.06 -2.02 14.39
N ALA A 150 1.28 -1.32 13.57
CA ALA A 150 0.38 -1.93 12.61
C ALA A 150 1.12 -2.80 11.59
N THR A 151 2.25 -2.33 11.06
CA THR A 151 3.10 -3.09 10.12
C THR A 151 3.65 -4.37 10.78
N ALA A 152 4.10 -4.28 12.04
CA ALA A 152 4.58 -5.44 12.76
C ALA A 152 3.48 -6.51 12.94
N ILE A 153 2.27 -6.10 13.31
CA ILE A 153 1.12 -7.01 13.42
C ILE A 153 0.79 -7.64 12.07
N THR A 154 0.77 -6.85 11.00
CA THR A 154 0.52 -7.32 9.62
C THR A 154 1.53 -8.38 9.20
N LEU A 155 2.82 -8.13 9.43
CA LEU A 155 3.88 -9.08 9.09
C LEU A 155 3.82 -10.35 9.94
N LEU A 156 3.51 -10.22 11.23
CA LEU A 156 3.30 -11.38 12.11
C LEU A 156 2.10 -12.21 11.65
N GLY A 157 0.98 -11.59 11.30
CA GLY A 157 -0.18 -12.28 10.75
C GLY A 157 0.16 -13.06 9.48
N LEU A 158 0.89 -12.44 8.56
CA LEU A 158 1.34 -13.10 7.32
C LEU A 158 2.30 -14.26 7.62
N ALA A 159 3.25 -14.08 8.53
CA ALA A 159 4.18 -15.13 8.93
C ALA A 159 3.45 -16.33 9.56
N LEU A 160 2.43 -16.09 10.37
CA LEU A 160 1.58 -17.15 10.93
C LEU A 160 0.84 -17.92 9.84
N VAL A 161 0.22 -17.23 8.88
CA VAL A 161 -0.47 -17.89 7.74
C VAL A 161 0.52 -18.77 6.98
N ILE A 162 1.70 -18.26 6.65
CA ILE A 162 2.75 -19.01 5.97
C ILE A 162 3.13 -20.27 6.79
N ALA A 163 3.37 -20.10 8.10
CA ALA A 163 3.76 -21.21 8.97
C ALA A 163 2.70 -22.31 9.04
N PHE A 164 1.42 -21.95 9.05
CA PHE A 164 0.32 -22.93 9.04
C PHE A 164 0.15 -23.62 7.68
N CYS A 165 0.56 -22.98 6.58
CA CYS A 165 0.45 -23.56 5.24
C CYS A 165 1.66 -24.42 4.86
N ILE A 166 2.78 -24.42 5.63
CA ILE A 166 3.96 -25.23 5.33
C ILE A 166 3.66 -26.74 5.24
N PRO A 167 2.85 -27.35 6.12
CA PRO A 167 2.56 -28.80 6.05
C PRO A 167 1.88 -29.24 4.77
N ASP A 168 1.08 -28.34 4.16
CA ASP A 168 0.31 -28.62 2.95
C ASP A 168 1.05 -28.22 1.66
N TRP A 169 2.31 -27.80 1.79
CA TRP A 169 3.15 -27.38 0.67
C TRP A 169 3.41 -28.57 -0.29
N GLY A 170 3.06 -28.37 -1.55
CA GLY A 170 3.20 -29.38 -2.60
C GLY A 170 1.98 -30.28 -2.82
N GLN A 171 0.89 -30.11 -2.05
CA GLN A 171 -0.35 -30.84 -2.24
C GLN A 171 -1.30 -30.19 -3.27
N VAL A 172 -0.96 -29.01 -3.75
CA VAL A 172 -1.78 -28.22 -4.67
C VAL A 172 -1.17 -28.21 -6.07
N ALA A 173 -1.98 -28.33 -7.10
CA ALA A 173 -1.56 -28.17 -8.50
C ALA A 173 -1.31 -26.68 -8.80
N TYR A 174 -0.06 -26.24 -8.70
CA TYR A 174 0.34 -24.81 -8.79
C TYR A 174 0.12 -24.16 -10.17
N PHE A 175 -0.18 -24.93 -11.20
CA PHE A 175 -0.32 -24.46 -12.59
C PHE A 175 -1.76 -24.54 -13.11
N GLU A 176 -2.73 -24.79 -12.26
CA GLU A 176 -4.14 -24.74 -12.64
C GLU A 176 -4.63 -23.30 -12.61
N MET A 177 -5.12 -22.83 -13.74
CA MET A 177 -5.85 -21.56 -13.84
C MET A 177 -7.23 -21.73 -13.21
N GLY A 178 -7.76 -20.66 -12.60
CA GLY A 178 -9.15 -20.65 -12.17
C GLY A 178 -10.06 -20.81 -13.37
N ASP A 179 -10.99 -21.76 -13.29
CA ASP A 179 -12.07 -21.86 -14.26
C ASP A 179 -12.94 -20.61 -14.12
N GLU A 180 -12.93 -19.75 -15.13
CA GLU A 180 -13.96 -18.73 -15.26
C GLU A 180 -15.27 -19.45 -15.55
N GLY A 181 -16.10 -19.59 -14.53
CA GLY A 181 -17.48 -20.03 -14.65
C GLY A 181 -18.37 -18.95 -15.25
#